data_3e272cd932aa1986321b82deb434df52
#
_entry.id   3e272cd932aa1986321b82deb434df52
#
_cell.length_a   1.000
_cell.length_b   1.000
_cell.length_c   1.000
_cell.angle_alpha   90.00
_cell.angle_beta   90.00
_cell.angle_gamma   90.00
#
_symmetry.space_group_name_H-M   'P 1'
#
loop_
_entity.id
_entity.type
_entity.pdbx_description
1 polymer ?
#
loop_
_entity_poly.entity_id
_entity_poly.type
_entity_poly.pdbx_seq_one_letter_code
_entity_poly.pdbx_strand_id
1 'polypeptide(L)'
;MIITRTPFRISMFGGGTDYPGWYREHGGAVLSTTIDKYCYINARYLPPFFEHRIRLVYSLIEFCQHSSELDHPSAREVLKFLDIENGLEIHYDGDLPGRSGLGSSSSFTVGLLNALHTMSRKYISLHDLAEEACKLEIELLQKPIGKQDHYAAAYGNLNVF
;
A
#
# COMPACT_ATOMS: atom_id res chain seq x y z
N MET A 1 7.41 2.02 -17.19
CA MET A 1 6.19 2.39 -16.48
C MET A 1 5.48 1.13 -16.03
N ILE A 2 5.09 1.08 -14.79
CA ILE A 2 4.32 -0.03 -14.18
C ILE A 2 2.99 0.53 -13.70
N ILE A 3 1.92 -0.21 -13.93
CA ILE A 3 0.59 0.10 -13.40
C ILE A 3 0.16 -1.10 -12.56
N THR A 4 -0.12 -0.88 -11.28
CA THR A 4 -0.75 -1.88 -10.42
C THR A 4 -2.22 -1.55 -10.21
N ARG A 5 -3.04 -2.59 -10.13
CA ARG A 5 -4.47 -2.52 -9.82
C ARG A 5 -4.73 -3.37 -8.58
N THR A 6 -5.03 -2.72 -7.46
CA THR A 6 -5.17 -3.36 -6.16
C THR A 6 -6.60 -3.21 -5.67
N PRO A 7 -7.30 -4.31 -5.34
CA PRO A 7 -8.70 -4.24 -4.98
C PRO A 7 -8.94 -3.65 -3.59
N PHE A 8 -10.10 -3.03 -3.42
CA PHE A 8 -10.68 -2.76 -2.11
C PHE A 8 -11.39 -4.00 -1.56
N ARG A 9 -11.69 -4.00 -0.25
CA ARG A 9 -12.26 -5.16 0.44
C ARG A 9 -13.50 -4.81 1.26
N ILE A 10 -14.32 -5.82 1.50
CA ILE A 10 -15.37 -5.82 2.52
C ILE A 10 -15.06 -6.95 3.49
N SER A 11 -15.00 -6.65 4.80
CA SER A 11 -14.91 -7.64 5.86
C SER A 11 -16.30 -8.02 6.31
N MET A 12 -16.57 -9.32 6.37
CA MET A 12 -17.88 -9.85 6.77
C MET A 12 -17.90 -10.22 8.25
N PHE A 13 -16.87 -10.94 8.72
CA PHE A 13 -16.76 -11.44 10.09
C PHE A 13 -15.31 -11.41 10.57
N GLY A 14 -15.15 -11.30 11.89
CA GLY A 14 -13.86 -11.44 12.56
C GLY A 14 -13.01 -10.16 12.62
N GLY A 15 -13.48 -9.05 12.04
CA GLY A 15 -12.78 -7.77 12.14
C GLY A 15 -12.53 -7.35 13.58
N GLY A 16 -11.30 -6.91 13.86
CA GLY A 16 -10.83 -6.63 15.23
C GLY A 16 -9.96 -7.73 15.80
N THR A 17 -10.15 -9.01 15.41
CA THR A 17 -9.29 -10.11 15.84
C THR A 17 -7.93 -10.09 15.13
N ASP A 18 -7.79 -9.30 14.08
CA ASP A 18 -6.59 -9.07 13.28
C ASP A 18 -5.68 -7.94 13.81
N TYR A 19 -6.04 -7.32 14.94
CA TYR A 19 -5.18 -6.32 15.58
C TYR A 19 -4.07 -6.98 16.40
N PRO A 20 -2.84 -6.41 16.41
CA PRO A 20 -1.70 -7.00 17.14
C PRO A 20 -1.95 -7.28 18.61
N GLY A 21 -2.70 -6.41 19.29
CA GLY A 21 -3.07 -6.58 20.71
C GLY A 21 -3.99 -7.78 20.97
N TRP A 22 -4.63 -8.31 19.93
CA TRP A 22 -5.49 -9.48 20.06
C TRP A 22 -4.83 -10.75 19.51
N TYR A 23 -4.41 -10.74 18.22
CA TYR A 23 -3.97 -11.98 17.56
C TYR A 23 -2.68 -12.56 18.15
N ARG A 24 -1.85 -11.73 18.78
CA ARG A 24 -0.60 -12.19 19.41
C ARG A 24 -0.85 -13.10 20.62
N GLU A 25 -1.98 -12.93 21.31
CA GLU A 25 -2.34 -13.69 22.51
C GLU A 25 -3.40 -14.75 22.27
N HIS A 26 -4.36 -14.45 21.40
CA HIS A 26 -5.57 -15.26 21.24
C HIS A 26 -5.70 -15.88 19.86
N GLY A 27 -4.80 -15.51 18.92
CA GLY A 27 -5.05 -15.78 17.51
C GLY A 27 -6.20 -14.93 16.97
N GLY A 28 -6.57 -15.17 15.72
CA GLY A 28 -7.67 -14.45 15.09
C GLY A 28 -7.99 -15.04 13.74
N ALA A 29 -9.16 -14.70 13.21
CA ALA A 29 -9.52 -15.01 11.84
C ALA A 29 -10.51 -13.98 11.31
N VAL A 30 -10.31 -13.56 10.07
CA VAL A 30 -11.20 -12.60 9.39
C VAL A 30 -11.66 -13.21 8.07
N LEU A 31 -12.98 -13.26 7.87
CA LEU A 31 -13.59 -13.55 6.57
C LEU A 31 -13.78 -12.25 5.80
N SER A 32 -13.09 -12.13 4.69
CA SER A 32 -13.08 -10.93 3.86
C SER A 32 -13.16 -11.27 2.38
N THR A 33 -13.79 -10.41 1.59
CA THR A 33 -13.82 -10.49 0.13
C THR A 33 -13.38 -9.19 -0.48
N THR A 34 -12.68 -9.26 -1.61
CA THR A 34 -12.44 -8.07 -2.42
C THR A 34 -13.66 -7.75 -3.29
N ILE A 35 -13.75 -6.50 -3.71
CA ILE A 35 -14.84 -5.99 -4.53
C ILE A 35 -14.31 -5.48 -5.87
N ASP A 36 -15.19 -5.29 -6.85
CA ASP A 36 -14.83 -4.73 -8.17
C ASP A 36 -14.69 -3.20 -8.12
N LYS A 37 -13.84 -2.77 -7.19
CA LYS A 37 -13.37 -1.39 -7.03
C LYS A 37 -11.90 -1.42 -6.65
N TYR A 38 -11.11 -0.55 -7.25
CA TYR A 38 -9.66 -0.66 -7.23
C TYR A 38 -8.97 0.65 -6.89
N CYS A 39 -7.78 0.49 -6.35
CA CYS A 39 -6.72 1.46 -6.27
C CYS A 39 -5.76 1.22 -7.45
N TYR A 40 -5.44 2.24 -8.19
CA TYR A 40 -4.47 2.20 -9.29
C TYR A 40 -3.24 3.01 -8.91
N ILE A 41 -2.07 2.38 -8.99
CA ILE A 41 -0.79 3.07 -8.85
C ILE A 41 -0.06 2.99 -10.19
N ASN A 42 0.25 4.15 -10.75
CA ASN A 42 1.11 4.27 -11.91
C ASN A 42 2.47 4.80 -11.46
N ALA A 43 3.52 4.02 -11.64
CA ALA A 43 4.88 4.37 -11.26
C ALA A 43 5.83 4.31 -12.46
N ARG A 44 6.71 5.31 -12.58
CA ARG A 44 7.77 5.34 -13.59
C ARG A 44 9.01 6.07 -13.09
N TYR A 45 10.15 5.78 -13.69
CA TYR A 45 11.32 6.62 -13.46
C TYR A 45 11.11 8.00 -14.07
N LEU A 46 11.43 9.02 -13.30
CA LEU A 46 11.36 10.41 -13.73
C LEU A 46 12.61 10.74 -14.54
N PRO A 47 12.47 11.31 -15.74
CA PRO A 47 13.62 11.75 -16.52
C PRO A 47 14.45 12.84 -15.81
N PRO A 48 15.78 12.87 -15.99
CA PRO A 48 16.69 13.70 -15.21
C PRO A 48 16.64 15.21 -15.53
N PHE A 49 15.85 15.62 -16.51
CA PHE A 49 15.71 17.02 -16.90
C PHE A 49 14.69 17.81 -16.07
N PHE A 50 13.97 17.15 -15.15
CA PHE A 50 13.08 17.82 -14.21
C PHE A 50 13.89 18.37 -13.03
N GLU A 51 13.46 19.53 -12.49
CA GLU A 51 14.07 20.14 -11.31
C GLU A 51 13.89 19.33 -10.04
N HIS A 52 12.79 18.56 -9.94
CA HIS A 52 12.48 17.68 -8.82
C HIS A 52 12.84 16.23 -9.15
N ARG A 53 13.13 15.44 -8.12
CA ARG A 53 13.44 14.01 -8.25
C ARG A 53 12.25 13.10 -8.00
N ILE A 54 11.30 13.54 -7.18
CA ILE A 54 10.09 12.78 -6.86
C ILE A 54 8.88 13.64 -7.15
N ARG A 55 7.93 13.04 -7.85
CA ARG A 55 6.60 13.59 -8.06
C ARG A 55 5.57 12.59 -7.60
N LEU A 56 4.76 12.93 -6.59
CA LEU A 56 3.63 12.15 -6.12
C LEU A 56 2.34 12.90 -6.41
N VAL A 57 1.42 12.26 -7.14
CA VAL A 57 0.11 12.80 -7.51
C VAL A 57 -0.98 11.93 -6.89
N TYR A 58 -1.83 12.55 -6.08
CA TYR A 58 -3.03 11.96 -5.48
C TYR A 58 -4.09 13.08 -5.38
N SER A 59 -4.80 13.28 -4.28
CA SER A 59 -5.64 14.48 -4.07
C SER A 59 -4.83 15.79 -4.02
N LEU A 60 -3.52 15.66 -3.82
CA LEU A 60 -2.54 16.74 -3.87
C LEU A 60 -1.44 16.37 -4.88
N ILE A 61 -0.57 17.33 -5.19
CA ILE A 61 0.65 17.10 -5.98
C ILE A 61 1.83 17.53 -5.14
N GLU A 62 2.73 16.58 -4.88
CA GLU A 62 3.98 16.83 -4.16
C GLU A 62 5.17 16.73 -5.11
N PHE A 63 6.10 17.68 -4.99
CA PHE A 63 7.38 17.71 -5.71
C PHE A 63 8.50 17.78 -4.68
N CYS A 64 9.40 16.81 -4.68
CA CYS A 64 10.45 16.68 -3.68
C CYS A 64 11.80 16.32 -4.32
N GLN A 65 12.90 16.65 -3.60
CA GLN A 65 14.25 16.18 -3.95
C GLN A 65 14.54 14.83 -3.29
N HIS A 66 14.04 14.63 -2.07
CA HIS A 66 14.25 13.42 -1.28
C HIS A 66 12.93 12.81 -0.82
N SER A 67 12.91 11.50 -0.69
CA SER A 67 11.72 10.76 -0.21
C SER A 67 11.24 11.20 1.18
N SER A 68 12.19 11.66 2.02
CA SER A 68 11.90 12.17 3.37
C SER A 68 11.07 13.45 3.41
N GLU A 69 11.01 14.20 2.31
CA GLU A 69 10.26 15.45 2.20
C GLU A 69 8.77 15.24 1.85
N LEU A 70 8.38 14.02 1.48
CA LEU A 70 6.99 13.71 1.17
C LEU A 70 6.09 13.87 2.39
N ASP A 71 4.98 14.58 2.23
CA ASP A 71 3.94 14.70 3.25
C ASP A 71 3.11 13.43 3.38
N HIS A 72 2.92 12.69 2.26
CA HIS A 72 2.16 11.44 2.27
C HIS A 72 2.90 10.33 3.04
N PRO A 73 2.45 9.95 4.26
CA PRO A 73 3.25 9.11 5.17
C PRO A 73 3.52 7.71 4.62
N SER A 74 2.53 7.05 4.02
CA SER A 74 2.74 5.70 3.46
C SER A 74 3.68 5.71 2.27
N ALA A 75 3.62 6.72 1.39
CA ALA A 75 4.54 6.83 0.26
C ALA A 75 5.97 7.06 0.75
N ARG A 76 6.16 7.98 1.69
CA ARG A 76 7.46 8.27 2.31
C ARG A 76 8.10 7.01 2.90
N GLU A 77 7.35 6.27 3.73
CA GLU A 77 7.89 5.08 4.38
C GLU A 77 8.15 3.92 3.41
N VAL A 78 7.32 3.74 2.37
CA VAL A 78 7.57 2.74 1.32
C VAL A 78 8.87 3.04 0.57
N LEU A 79 9.09 4.29 0.14
CA LEU A 79 10.32 4.68 -0.57
C LEU A 79 11.56 4.50 0.31
N LYS A 80 11.48 4.90 1.57
CA LYS A 80 12.54 4.71 2.56
C LYS A 80 12.83 3.22 2.81
N PHE A 81 11.79 2.42 2.99
CA PHE A 81 11.91 0.97 3.23
C PHE A 81 12.60 0.24 2.08
N LEU A 82 12.32 0.66 0.84
CA LEU A 82 12.90 0.07 -0.37
C LEU A 82 14.23 0.73 -0.79
N ASP A 83 14.71 1.73 -0.03
CA ASP A 83 15.94 2.49 -0.33
C ASP A 83 15.92 3.10 -1.75
N ILE A 84 14.78 3.71 -2.13
CA ILE A 84 14.61 4.30 -3.45
C ILE A 84 14.86 5.81 -3.38
N GLU A 85 16.05 6.20 -3.86
CA GLU A 85 16.50 7.61 -3.98
C GLU A 85 16.49 8.12 -5.44
N ASN A 86 16.18 7.26 -6.41
CA ASN A 86 16.16 7.62 -7.81
C ASN A 86 14.92 8.44 -8.17
N GLY A 87 15.03 9.23 -9.25
CA GLY A 87 13.91 10.00 -9.76
C GLY A 87 12.69 9.15 -10.04
N LEU A 88 11.56 9.45 -9.40
CA LEU A 88 10.35 8.64 -9.43
C LEU A 88 9.10 9.52 -9.59
N GLU A 89 8.22 9.12 -10.46
CA GLU A 89 6.88 9.68 -10.59
C GLU A 89 5.85 8.61 -10.25
N ILE A 90 4.96 8.95 -9.31
CA ILE A 90 3.89 8.09 -8.81
C ILE A 90 2.56 8.82 -8.95
N HIS A 91 1.58 8.17 -9.58
CA HIS A 91 0.21 8.64 -9.62
C HIS A 91 -0.69 7.62 -8.92
N TYR A 92 -1.57 8.13 -8.08
CA TYR A 92 -2.61 7.36 -7.41
C TYR A 92 -3.98 7.80 -7.91
N ASP A 93 -4.75 6.82 -8.37
CA ASP A 93 -6.16 6.95 -8.70
C ASP A 93 -6.95 5.86 -7.98
N GLY A 94 -8.17 6.19 -7.55
CA GLY A 94 -9.03 5.24 -6.86
C GLY A 94 -10.47 5.33 -7.32
N ASP A 95 -11.11 4.18 -7.51
CA ASP A 95 -12.54 4.09 -7.84
C ASP A 95 -13.45 4.58 -6.71
N LEU A 96 -12.92 4.66 -5.49
CA LEU A 96 -13.63 5.11 -4.30
C LEU A 96 -12.81 6.15 -3.53
N PRO A 97 -13.48 7.08 -2.83
CA PRO A 97 -12.78 8.08 -2.04
C PRO A 97 -11.99 7.44 -0.90
N GLY A 98 -10.90 8.08 -0.52
CA GLY A 98 -10.14 7.74 0.67
C GLY A 98 -11.00 7.79 1.93
N ARG A 99 -10.62 7.04 2.97
CA ARG A 99 -11.33 6.96 4.27
C ARG A 99 -12.76 6.39 4.17
N SER A 100 -13.06 5.62 3.14
CA SER A 100 -14.35 4.94 2.97
C SER A 100 -14.55 3.72 3.88
N GLY A 101 -13.55 3.32 4.67
CA GLY A 101 -13.60 2.11 5.50
C GLY A 101 -13.40 0.80 4.71
N LEU A 102 -13.03 0.89 3.43
CA LEU A 102 -12.91 -0.25 2.51
C LEU A 102 -11.44 -0.67 2.24
N GLY A 103 -10.51 -0.30 3.12
CA GLY A 103 -9.09 -0.67 3.03
C GLY A 103 -8.27 0.17 2.06
N SER A 104 -8.71 1.40 1.73
CA SER A 104 -8.06 2.24 0.71
C SER A 104 -6.58 2.55 1.02
N SER A 105 -6.21 2.79 2.28
CA SER A 105 -4.82 3.04 2.68
C SER A 105 -3.93 1.84 2.41
N SER A 106 -4.39 0.66 2.84
CA SER A 106 -3.62 -0.57 2.68
C SER A 106 -3.55 -1.01 1.22
N SER A 107 -4.62 -0.81 0.43
CA SER A 107 -4.60 -1.05 -1.02
C SER A 107 -3.58 -0.13 -1.71
N PHE A 108 -3.44 1.13 -1.28
CA PHE A 108 -2.39 2.03 -1.75
C PHE A 108 -1.00 1.48 -1.43
N THR A 109 -0.75 1.12 -0.17
CA THR A 109 0.57 0.64 0.29
C THR A 109 0.97 -0.65 -0.42
N VAL A 110 0.05 -1.64 -0.52
CA VAL A 110 0.27 -2.90 -1.25
C VAL A 110 0.52 -2.64 -2.74
N GLY A 111 -0.31 -1.78 -3.36
CA GLY A 111 -0.16 -1.43 -4.78
C GLY A 111 1.16 -0.74 -5.08
N LEU A 112 1.60 0.18 -4.22
CA LEU A 112 2.86 0.90 -4.38
C LEU A 112 4.06 -0.02 -4.19
N LEU A 113 4.07 -0.87 -3.15
CA LEU A 113 5.12 -1.89 -2.94
C LEU A 113 5.25 -2.81 -4.16
N ASN A 114 4.14 -3.34 -4.66
CA ASN A 114 4.13 -4.22 -5.82
C ASN A 114 4.66 -3.51 -7.07
N ALA A 115 4.27 -2.26 -7.31
CA ALA A 115 4.77 -1.47 -8.44
C ALA A 115 6.30 -1.28 -8.36
N LEU A 116 6.82 -0.93 -7.18
CA LEU A 116 8.24 -0.63 -6.99
C LEU A 116 9.12 -1.88 -6.99
N HIS A 117 8.66 -3.00 -6.42
CA HIS A 117 9.33 -4.30 -6.56
C HIS A 117 9.41 -4.71 -8.04
N THR A 118 8.30 -4.58 -8.77
CA THR A 118 8.26 -4.88 -10.21
C THR A 118 9.21 -3.98 -11.01
N MET A 119 9.26 -2.68 -10.72
CA MET A 119 10.20 -1.74 -11.35
C MET A 119 11.66 -2.12 -11.08
N SER A 120 11.95 -2.59 -9.88
CA SER A 120 13.28 -3.07 -9.46
C SER A 120 13.59 -4.49 -9.95
N ARG A 121 12.70 -5.10 -10.73
CA ARG A 121 12.80 -6.50 -11.23
C ARG A 121 12.94 -7.54 -10.11
N LYS A 122 12.38 -7.24 -8.95
CA LYS A 122 12.31 -8.17 -7.83
C LYS A 122 10.96 -8.86 -7.84
N TYR A 123 10.98 -10.20 -7.83
CA TYR A 123 9.77 -10.96 -7.55
C TYR A 123 9.49 -10.93 -6.06
N ILE A 124 8.23 -10.70 -5.70
CA ILE A 124 7.75 -10.79 -4.33
C ILE A 124 6.51 -11.71 -4.30
N SER A 125 6.43 -12.59 -3.32
CA SER A 125 5.24 -13.41 -3.12
C SER A 125 4.08 -12.58 -2.57
N LEU A 126 2.84 -13.04 -2.75
CA LEU A 126 1.66 -12.35 -2.19
C LEU A 126 1.73 -12.26 -0.66
N HIS A 127 2.28 -13.30 -0.03
CA HIS A 127 2.48 -13.33 1.42
C HIS A 127 3.49 -12.26 1.87
N ASP A 128 4.66 -12.23 1.25
CA ASP A 128 5.71 -11.28 1.62
C ASP A 128 5.26 -9.84 1.34
N LEU A 129 4.52 -9.62 0.24
CA LEU A 129 3.93 -8.33 -0.09
C LEU A 129 2.95 -7.85 0.99
N ALA A 130 2.09 -8.74 1.49
CA ALA A 130 1.17 -8.44 2.58
C ALA A 130 1.92 -8.15 3.89
N GLU A 131 2.93 -8.97 4.23
CA GLU A 131 3.72 -8.79 5.46
C GLU A 131 4.57 -7.51 5.42
N GLU A 132 5.19 -7.15 4.28
CA GLU A 132 5.89 -5.88 4.14
C GLU A 132 4.94 -4.69 4.33
N ALA A 133 3.75 -4.75 3.74
CA ALA A 133 2.74 -3.71 3.90
C ALA A 133 2.24 -3.60 5.35
N CYS A 134 2.03 -4.72 6.03
CA CYS A 134 1.70 -4.76 7.46
C CYS A 134 2.81 -4.14 8.30
N LYS A 135 4.07 -4.51 8.06
CA LYS A 135 5.22 -3.95 8.76
C LYS A 135 5.30 -2.44 8.60
N LEU A 136 5.14 -1.94 7.38
CA LEU A 136 5.17 -0.50 7.10
C LEU A 136 4.05 0.26 7.84
N GLU A 137 2.81 -0.20 7.73
CA GLU A 137 1.69 0.56 8.29
C GLU A 137 1.48 0.34 9.78
N ILE A 138 1.67 -0.88 10.28
CA ILE A 138 1.42 -1.21 11.70
C ILE A 138 2.63 -0.91 12.57
N GLU A 139 3.85 -1.31 12.14
CA GLU A 139 5.03 -1.21 13.00
C GLU A 139 5.77 0.11 12.81
N LEU A 140 6.07 0.52 11.54
CA LEU A 140 6.86 1.72 11.28
C LEU A 140 6.01 3.00 11.39
N LEU A 141 4.81 3.02 10.80
CA LEU A 141 3.88 4.14 10.90
C LEU A 141 3.01 4.11 12.16
N GLN A 142 3.04 3.01 12.92
CA GLN A 142 2.27 2.82 14.15
C GLN A 142 0.77 3.13 14.00
N LYS A 143 0.20 2.80 12.83
CA LYS A 143 -1.22 2.98 12.59
C LYS A 143 -2.04 2.01 13.46
N PRO A 144 -3.13 2.45 14.08
CA PRO A 144 -4.01 1.59 14.88
C PRO A 144 -4.95 0.77 13.97
N ILE A 145 -4.38 -0.14 13.18
CA ILE A 145 -5.09 -0.99 12.21
C ILE A 145 -4.68 -2.46 12.36
N GLY A 146 -5.48 -3.34 11.81
CA GLY A 146 -5.21 -4.77 11.75
C GLY A 146 -4.55 -5.19 10.42
N LYS A 147 -4.30 -6.48 10.27
CA LYS A 147 -3.62 -7.07 9.10
C LYS A 147 -4.53 -7.35 7.92
N GLN A 148 -5.83 -7.49 8.14
CA GLN A 148 -6.79 -7.99 7.13
C GLN A 148 -6.76 -7.23 5.81
N ASP A 149 -6.61 -5.90 5.88
CA ASP A 149 -6.68 -5.02 4.70
C ASP A 149 -5.53 -5.27 3.74
N HIS A 150 -4.33 -5.47 4.28
CA HIS A 150 -3.13 -5.73 3.50
C HIS A 150 -3.18 -7.11 2.84
N TYR A 151 -3.62 -8.12 3.59
CA TYR A 151 -3.78 -9.46 3.06
C TYR A 151 -4.87 -9.52 2.00
N ALA A 152 -6.05 -8.92 2.24
CA ALA A 152 -7.10 -8.85 1.24
C ALA A 152 -6.65 -8.12 -0.03
N ALA A 153 -5.93 -7.02 0.10
CA ALA A 153 -5.39 -6.26 -1.02
C ALA A 153 -4.35 -7.05 -1.84
N ALA A 154 -3.50 -7.83 -1.17
CA ALA A 154 -2.47 -8.63 -1.83
C ALA A 154 -3.03 -9.89 -2.50
N TYR A 155 -3.90 -10.63 -1.82
CA TYR A 155 -4.42 -11.92 -2.30
C TYR A 155 -5.64 -11.78 -3.22
N GLY A 156 -6.48 -10.76 -3.01
CA GLY A 156 -7.75 -10.64 -3.72
C GLY A 156 -8.75 -11.74 -3.34
N ASN A 157 -9.92 -11.74 -3.97
CA ASN A 157 -10.96 -12.77 -3.83
C ASN A 157 -11.55 -12.88 -2.41
N LEU A 158 -12.22 -14.01 -2.13
CA LEU A 158 -12.78 -14.38 -0.84
C LEU A 158 -11.76 -15.23 -0.07
N ASN A 159 -11.40 -14.78 1.12
CA ASN A 159 -10.39 -15.44 1.95
C ASN A 159 -10.74 -15.40 3.42
N VAL A 160 -10.14 -16.32 4.15
CA VAL A 160 -10.01 -16.29 5.61
C VAL A 160 -8.55 -16.10 5.94
N PHE A 161 -8.24 -15.09 6.70
CA PHE A 161 -6.90 -14.75 7.13
C PHE A 161 -6.75 -14.94 8.62
#